data_772809f05fc50a0be8868e9ff20a29f0
#
_entry.id   772809f05fc50a0be8868e9ff20a29f0
#
_cell.length_a   1.000
_cell.length_b   1.000
_cell.length_c   1.000
_cell.angle_alpha   90.00
_cell.angle_beta   90.00
_cell.angle_gamma   90.00
#
_symmetry.space_group_name_H-M   'P 1'
#
loop_
_entity.id
_entity.type
_entity.pdbx_description
1 polymer ?
#
loop_
_entity_poly.entity_id
_entity_poly.type
_entity_poly.pdbx_seq_one_letter_code
_entity_poly.pdbx_strand_id
1 'polypeptide(L)'
;MYIGKAAKLSGTTIKSIRHYEDIGLLPPAQRQGKYRIYDQHSVDLLSFIKCAQQLGFKLKEMQVMLQDHRDQTPPWDLALQAIVDKKQQLADSIVQLTQQHQQLSRLQASLAHVQQQCPLERV
;
A
#
# COMPACT_ATOMS: atom_id res chain seq x y z
N MET A 1 19.39 -11.41 13.95
CA MET A 1 19.17 -10.32 14.93
C MET A 1 17.82 -10.48 15.62
N TYR A 2 17.65 -9.89 16.79
CA TYR A 2 16.39 -9.92 17.52
C TYR A 2 15.40 -8.91 16.96
N ILE A 3 14.13 -9.07 17.35
CA ILE A 3 13.02 -8.28 16.81
C ILE A 3 13.18 -6.77 16.95
N GLY A 4 13.74 -6.31 18.09
CA GLY A 4 13.96 -4.88 18.32
C GLY A 4 14.93 -4.26 17.33
N LYS A 5 16.00 -4.96 16.99
CA LYS A 5 16.97 -4.51 16.00
C LYS A 5 16.39 -4.56 14.59
N ALA A 6 15.63 -5.62 14.28
CA ALA A 6 14.95 -5.73 12.99
C ALA A 6 13.95 -4.59 12.79
N ALA A 7 13.18 -4.24 13.82
CA ALA A 7 12.26 -3.12 13.77
C ALA A 7 13.00 -1.81 13.50
N LYS A 8 14.10 -1.57 14.21
CA LYS A 8 14.89 -0.36 14.04
C LYS A 8 15.48 -0.23 12.64
N LEU A 9 16.09 -1.31 12.13
CA LEU A 9 16.72 -1.30 10.82
C LEU A 9 15.72 -1.18 9.67
N SER A 10 14.55 -1.78 9.80
CA SER A 10 13.49 -1.72 8.78
C SER A 10 12.63 -0.48 8.89
N GLY A 11 12.75 0.29 9.96
CA GLY A 11 11.90 1.45 10.20
C GLY A 11 10.47 1.09 10.55
N THR A 12 10.23 -0.14 11.04
CA THR A 12 8.92 -0.60 11.48
C THR A 12 8.86 -0.69 12.99
N THR A 13 7.76 -1.18 13.53
CA THR A 13 7.60 -1.41 14.97
C THR A 13 7.56 -2.90 15.25
N ILE A 14 7.88 -3.28 16.49
CA ILE A 14 7.78 -4.67 16.94
C ILE A 14 6.35 -5.18 16.75
N LYS A 15 5.36 -4.35 17.06
CA LYS A 15 3.94 -4.68 16.88
C LYS A 15 3.62 -4.98 15.42
N SER A 16 4.11 -4.17 14.50
CA SER A 16 3.92 -4.36 13.06
C SER A 16 4.57 -5.65 12.58
N ILE A 17 5.78 -5.94 13.03
CA ILE A 17 6.48 -7.19 12.65
C ILE A 17 5.66 -8.40 13.08
N ARG A 18 5.18 -8.42 14.32
CA ARG A 18 4.35 -9.51 14.82
C ARG A 18 3.07 -9.66 14.02
N HIS A 19 2.43 -8.54 13.68
CA HIS A 19 1.23 -8.54 12.85
C HIS A 19 1.49 -9.12 11.47
N TYR A 20 2.58 -8.72 10.82
CA TYR A 20 2.94 -9.22 9.48
C TYR A 20 3.22 -10.72 9.50
N GLU A 21 3.83 -11.24 10.55
CA GLU A 21 4.00 -12.69 10.72
C GLU A 21 2.65 -13.38 10.89
N ASP A 22 1.76 -12.82 11.72
CA ASP A 22 0.46 -13.41 12.02
C ASP A 22 -0.41 -13.53 10.77
N ILE A 23 -0.38 -12.55 9.90
CA ILE A 23 -1.17 -12.56 8.66
C ILE A 23 -0.46 -13.25 7.50
N GLY A 24 0.72 -13.82 7.73
CA GLY A 24 1.46 -14.57 6.71
C GLY A 24 2.17 -13.72 5.67
N LEU A 25 2.32 -12.43 5.92
CA LEU A 25 3.00 -11.52 5.00
C LEU A 25 4.52 -11.64 5.14
N LEU A 26 4.99 -11.95 6.33
CA LEU A 26 6.39 -12.22 6.65
C LEU A 26 6.53 -13.69 7.02
N PRO A 27 7.54 -14.41 6.48
CA PRO A 27 7.78 -15.79 6.91
C PRO A 27 8.01 -15.86 8.41
N PRO A 28 7.61 -16.97 9.06
CA PRO A 28 7.86 -17.14 10.48
C PRO A 28 9.35 -17.01 10.78
N ALA A 29 9.68 -16.25 11.81
CA ALA A 29 11.06 -16.07 12.22
C ALA A 29 11.64 -17.38 12.76
N GLN A 30 12.91 -17.63 12.47
CA GLN A 30 13.65 -18.67 13.16
C GLN A 30 13.76 -18.29 14.65
N ARG A 31 13.88 -19.31 15.50
CA ARG A 31 13.95 -19.07 16.94
C ARG A 31 15.25 -19.58 17.51
N GLN A 32 15.78 -18.80 18.45
CA GLN A 32 16.87 -19.20 19.31
C GLN A 32 16.32 -19.22 20.74
N GLY A 33 16.00 -20.41 21.24
CA GLY A 33 15.30 -20.53 22.51
C GLY A 33 13.93 -19.89 22.46
N LYS A 34 13.68 -18.90 23.30
CA LYS A 34 12.43 -18.17 23.38
C LYS A 34 12.34 -17.01 22.40
N TYR A 35 13.45 -16.65 21.75
CA TYR A 35 13.55 -15.40 21.00
C TYR A 35 13.44 -15.64 19.51
N ARG A 36 12.80 -14.73 18.82
CA ARG A 36 12.74 -14.69 17.36
C ARG A 36 14.03 -14.09 16.81
N ILE A 37 14.57 -14.73 15.78
CA ILE A 37 15.78 -14.27 15.08
C ILE A 37 15.39 -13.87 13.66
N TYR A 38 15.84 -12.69 13.26
CA TYR A 38 15.60 -12.13 11.93
C TYR A 38 16.91 -11.95 11.19
N ASP A 39 16.89 -12.13 9.88
CA ASP A 39 18.06 -11.92 9.02
C ASP A 39 17.88 -10.68 8.14
N GLN A 40 18.85 -10.41 7.29
CA GLN A 40 18.79 -9.24 6.40
C GLN A 40 17.65 -9.33 5.39
N HIS A 41 17.32 -10.54 4.93
CA HIS A 41 16.17 -10.73 4.03
C HIS A 41 14.85 -10.30 4.69
N SER A 42 14.70 -10.62 5.97
CA SER A 42 13.53 -10.19 6.74
C SER A 42 13.46 -8.66 6.86
N VAL A 43 14.60 -8.03 7.13
CA VAL A 43 14.69 -6.56 7.21
C VAL A 43 14.33 -5.92 5.87
N ASP A 44 14.85 -6.44 4.78
CA ASP A 44 14.59 -5.92 3.44
C ASP A 44 13.11 -6.06 3.09
N LEU A 45 12.51 -7.20 3.40
CA LEU A 45 11.08 -7.41 3.18
C LEU A 45 10.22 -6.48 4.02
N LEU A 46 10.56 -6.29 5.30
CA LEU A 46 9.86 -5.37 6.19
C LEU A 46 9.94 -3.93 5.68
N SER A 47 11.11 -3.51 5.23
CA SER A 47 11.29 -2.18 4.64
C SER A 47 10.43 -2.01 3.40
N PHE A 48 10.38 -3.02 2.54
CA PHE A 48 9.52 -3.01 1.35
C PHE A 48 8.05 -2.91 1.72
N ILE A 49 7.58 -3.73 2.66
CA ILE A 49 6.19 -3.72 3.11
C ILE A 49 5.79 -2.34 3.61
N LYS A 50 6.64 -1.74 4.45
CA LYS A 50 6.38 -0.40 4.99
C LYS A 50 6.28 0.64 3.87
N CYS A 51 7.25 0.67 2.97
CA CYS A 51 7.26 1.63 1.87
C CYS A 51 6.05 1.44 0.96
N ALA A 52 5.71 0.20 0.64
CA ALA A 52 4.57 -0.12 -0.21
C ALA A 52 3.25 0.35 0.42
N GLN A 53 3.07 0.14 1.73
CA GLN A 53 1.88 0.64 2.42
C GLN A 53 1.77 2.16 2.36
N GLN A 54 2.88 2.86 2.55
CA GLN A 54 2.90 4.31 2.50
C GLN A 54 2.55 4.84 1.11
N LEU A 55 2.81 4.06 0.07
CA LEU A 55 2.56 4.45 -1.31
C LEU A 55 1.23 3.91 -1.87
N GLY A 56 0.39 3.35 -1.02
CA GLY A 56 -0.97 2.98 -1.40
C GLY A 56 -1.24 1.49 -1.60
N PHE A 57 -0.27 0.62 -1.32
CA PHE A 57 -0.54 -0.82 -1.32
C PHE A 57 -1.25 -1.22 -0.03
N LYS A 58 -2.31 -1.99 -0.16
CA LYS A 58 -3.01 -2.56 0.98
C LYS A 58 -2.32 -3.86 1.40
N LEU A 59 -2.38 -4.18 2.70
CA LEU A 59 -1.80 -5.43 3.20
C LEU A 59 -2.36 -6.64 2.49
N LYS A 60 -3.65 -6.64 2.18
CA LYS A 60 -4.30 -7.73 1.46
C LYS A 60 -3.74 -7.93 0.05
N GLU A 61 -3.45 -6.84 -0.66
CA GLU A 61 -2.81 -6.90 -1.97
C GLU A 61 -1.42 -7.56 -1.88
N MET A 62 -0.66 -7.19 -0.86
CA MET A 62 0.65 -7.77 -0.63
C MET A 62 0.60 -9.23 -0.19
N GLN A 63 -0.41 -9.61 0.60
CA GLN A 63 -0.62 -11.00 0.98
C GLN A 63 -0.82 -11.89 -0.25
N VAL A 64 -1.66 -11.46 -1.19
CA VAL A 64 -1.90 -12.20 -2.43
C VAL A 64 -0.62 -12.30 -3.25
N MET A 65 0.12 -11.22 -3.38
CA MET A 65 1.37 -11.18 -4.14
C MET A 65 2.43 -12.13 -3.57
N LEU A 66 2.52 -12.23 -2.24
CA LEU A 66 3.60 -12.96 -1.56
C LEU A 66 3.20 -14.38 -1.12
N GLN A 67 1.92 -14.77 -1.25
CA GLN A 67 1.43 -15.99 -0.61
C GLN A 67 2.16 -17.26 -1.01
N ASP A 68 2.62 -17.37 -2.25
CA ASP A 68 3.32 -18.55 -2.77
C ASP A 68 4.84 -18.44 -2.69
N HIS A 69 5.35 -17.34 -2.11
CA HIS A 69 6.77 -17.01 -2.10
C HIS A 69 7.33 -16.73 -0.70
N ARG A 70 6.56 -17.04 0.35
CA ARG A 70 6.89 -16.66 1.74
C ARG A 70 8.19 -17.26 2.25
N ASP A 71 8.55 -18.45 1.80
CA ASP A 71 9.73 -19.19 2.28
C ASP A 71 10.97 -18.92 1.46
N GLN A 72 10.90 -18.05 0.47
CA GLN A 72 11.98 -17.75 -0.45
C GLN A 72 12.52 -16.34 -0.21
N THR A 73 13.66 -16.04 -0.85
CA THR A 73 14.13 -14.67 -0.99
C THR A 73 12.98 -13.82 -1.52
N PRO A 74 12.80 -12.58 -1.02
CA PRO A 74 11.69 -11.75 -1.47
C PRO A 74 11.57 -11.75 -3.00
N PRO A 75 10.35 -11.92 -3.54
CA PRO A 75 10.15 -12.02 -4.98
C PRO A 75 10.17 -10.63 -5.64
N TRP A 76 11.36 -10.09 -5.79
CA TRP A 76 11.54 -8.70 -6.26
C TRP A 76 10.98 -8.47 -7.65
N ASP A 77 11.01 -9.48 -8.53
CA ASP A 77 10.41 -9.34 -9.86
C ASP A 77 8.89 -9.16 -9.79
N LEU A 78 8.23 -9.92 -8.90
CA LEU A 78 6.80 -9.75 -8.67
C LEU A 78 6.50 -8.41 -8.00
N ALA A 79 7.33 -7.99 -7.07
CA ALA A 79 7.19 -6.69 -6.42
C ALA A 79 7.33 -5.56 -7.44
N LEU A 80 8.30 -5.65 -8.34
CA LEU A 80 8.49 -4.65 -9.39
C LEU A 80 7.28 -4.59 -10.32
N GLN A 81 6.75 -5.74 -10.74
CA GLN A 81 5.55 -5.78 -11.59
C GLN A 81 4.35 -5.17 -10.87
N ALA A 82 4.18 -5.45 -9.59
CA ALA A 82 3.09 -4.87 -8.80
C ALA A 82 3.21 -3.34 -8.71
N ILE A 83 4.42 -2.83 -8.61
CA ILE A 83 4.67 -1.37 -8.61
C ILE A 83 4.29 -0.76 -9.96
N VAL A 84 4.66 -1.41 -11.06
CA VAL A 84 4.29 -0.94 -12.41
C VAL A 84 2.78 -0.91 -12.57
N ASP A 85 2.09 -1.96 -12.13
CA ASP A 85 0.62 -2.04 -12.20
C ASP A 85 -0.04 -0.97 -11.33
N LYS A 86 0.49 -0.73 -10.12
CA LYS A 86 -0.02 0.31 -9.22
C LYS A 86 0.16 1.70 -9.83
N LYS A 87 1.29 1.96 -10.45
CA LYS A 87 1.52 3.22 -11.14
C LYS A 87 0.50 3.45 -12.25
N GLN A 88 0.18 2.40 -13.00
CA GLN A 88 -0.83 2.52 -14.07
C GLN A 88 -2.22 2.79 -13.48
N GLN A 89 -2.59 2.11 -12.40
CA GLN A 89 -3.85 2.38 -11.70
C GLN A 89 -3.94 3.82 -11.23
N LEU A 90 -2.85 4.34 -10.68
CA LEU A 90 -2.80 5.73 -10.21
C LEU A 90 -2.91 6.72 -11.38
N ALA A 91 -2.24 6.44 -12.49
CA ALA A 91 -2.33 7.26 -13.70
C ALA A 91 -3.78 7.31 -14.23
N ASP A 92 -4.46 6.17 -14.26
CA ASP A 92 -5.87 6.10 -14.67
C ASP A 92 -6.77 6.87 -13.70
N SER A 93 -6.50 6.78 -12.41
CA SER A 93 -7.24 7.52 -11.38
C SER A 93 -7.05 9.03 -11.52
N ILE A 94 -5.83 9.48 -11.84
CA ILE A 94 -5.55 10.90 -12.07
C ILE A 94 -6.38 11.42 -13.24
N VAL A 95 -6.46 10.65 -14.33
CA VAL A 95 -7.28 11.03 -15.49
C VAL A 95 -8.75 11.15 -15.10
N GLN A 96 -9.28 10.15 -14.39
CA GLN A 96 -10.67 10.15 -13.94
C GLN A 96 -10.98 11.32 -13.01
N LEU A 97 -10.10 11.58 -12.03
CA LEU A 97 -10.28 12.67 -11.08
C LEU A 97 -10.18 14.03 -11.78
N THR A 98 -9.30 14.17 -12.75
CA THR A 98 -9.17 15.38 -13.55
C THR A 98 -10.48 15.64 -14.33
N GLN A 99 -11.05 14.60 -14.96
CA GLN A 99 -12.30 14.69 -15.67
C GLN A 99 -13.47 15.07 -14.74
N GLN A 100 -13.54 14.46 -13.57
CA GLN A 100 -14.57 14.80 -12.57
C GLN A 100 -14.45 16.25 -12.13
N HIS A 101 -13.23 16.70 -11.89
CA HIS A 101 -12.99 18.09 -11.50
C HIS A 101 -13.45 19.05 -12.59
N GLN A 102 -13.14 18.76 -13.86
CA GLN A 102 -13.58 19.58 -14.98
C GLN A 102 -15.11 19.58 -15.12
N GLN A 103 -15.74 18.42 -14.97
CA GLN A 103 -17.20 18.31 -15.02
C GLN A 103 -17.87 19.09 -13.89
N LEU A 104 -17.30 19.06 -12.68
CA LEU A 104 -17.82 19.85 -11.55
C LEU A 104 -17.66 21.34 -11.81
N SER A 105 -16.55 21.76 -12.43
CA SER A 105 -16.36 23.16 -12.78
C SER A 105 -17.39 23.63 -13.80
N ARG A 106 -17.71 22.78 -14.79
CA ARG A 106 -18.78 23.08 -15.75
C ARG A 106 -20.15 23.14 -15.10
N LEU A 107 -20.41 22.20 -14.18
CA LEU A 107 -21.66 22.19 -13.43
C LEU A 107 -21.78 23.45 -12.57
N GLN A 108 -20.70 23.85 -11.91
CA GLN A 108 -20.67 25.07 -11.12
C GLN A 108 -21.02 26.31 -11.98
N ALA A 109 -20.44 26.42 -13.16
CA ALA A 109 -20.73 27.50 -14.09
C ALA A 109 -22.19 27.44 -14.58
N SER A 110 -22.71 26.24 -14.88
CA SER A 110 -24.09 26.05 -15.30
C SER A 110 -25.06 26.41 -14.20
N LEU A 111 -24.77 26.04 -12.94
CA LEU A 111 -25.62 26.41 -11.79
C LEU A 111 -25.64 27.91 -11.56
N ALA A 112 -24.49 28.56 -11.67
CA ALA A 112 -24.45 30.02 -11.58
C ALA A 112 -25.34 30.67 -12.63
N HIS A 113 -25.31 30.16 -13.87
CA HIS A 113 -26.14 30.62 -14.98
C HIS A 113 -27.63 30.34 -14.71
N VAL A 114 -27.95 29.11 -14.32
CA VAL A 114 -29.32 28.69 -14.00
C VAL A 114 -29.87 29.49 -12.84
N GLN A 115 -29.05 29.73 -11.81
CA GLN A 115 -29.45 30.52 -10.64
C GLN A 115 -29.83 31.94 -11.01
N GLN A 116 -29.21 32.50 -12.04
CA GLN A 116 -29.55 33.84 -12.55
C GLN A 116 -30.82 33.83 -13.37
N GLN A 117 -31.11 32.77 -14.11
CA GLN A 117 -32.26 32.67 -15.01
C GLN A 117 -33.41 31.89 -14.43
N CYS A 118 -33.12 30.82 -13.66
CA CYS A 118 -34.12 29.94 -13.06
C CYS A 118 -33.74 29.64 -11.63
N PRO A 119 -34.69 29.70 -10.66
CA PRO A 119 -34.40 29.33 -9.27
C PRO A 119 -33.95 27.88 -9.14
N LEU A 120 -32.98 27.64 -8.23
CA LEU A 120 -32.45 26.29 -7.97
C LEU A 120 -33.50 25.32 -7.44
N GLU A 121 -34.51 25.83 -6.71
CA GLU A 121 -35.57 24.98 -6.17
C GLU A 121 -36.39 24.27 -7.24
N ARG A 122 -36.21 24.59 -8.50
CA ARG A 122 -36.82 23.90 -9.62
C ARG A 122 -36.07 22.63 -10.06
N VAL A 123 -34.88 22.42 -9.54
CA VAL A 123 -34.06 21.28 -9.92
C VAL A 123 -34.54 19.98 -9.26
#